data_88ab8afab8220a1a93ce326473e4331e
#
_entry.id   88ab8afab8220a1a93ce326473e4331e
#
_cell.length_a   1.000
_cell.length_b   1.000
_cell.length_c   1.000
_cell.angle_alpha   90.00
_cell.angle_beta   90.00
_cell.angle_gamma   90.00
#
_symmetry.space_group_name_H-M   'P 1'
#
loop_
_entity.id
_entity.type
_entity.pdbx_description
1 polymer ?
#
loop_
_entity_poly.entity_id
_entity_poly.type
_entity_poly.pdbx_seq_one_letter_code
_entity_poly.pdbx_strand_id
1 'polypeptide(L)'
;ERGSFNGELTANDSVSERLISLSRDCGLYSVPNIAEAVVMDAPRIKELISSRKSSVTVEQMQTENGKRAWKLTACGITAHGASPKSGSNALTILCETICRYELASENDCKVLSWITSINKDGNGTQLGAFFEDDISGPTILTVTQGWIRDGHLVFGFLSKYPAGCK
;
A
#
# COMPACT_ATOMS: atom_id res chain seq x y z
N GLU A 1 -10.33 24.06 -13.02
CA GLU A 1 -10.54 22.61 -12.81
C GLU A 1 -9.21 21.94 -12.53
N ARG A 2 -9.14 21.03 -11.54
CA ARG A 2 -7.92 20.24 -11.27
C ARG A 2 -7.70 19.20 -12.35
N GLY A 3 -6.47 19.05 -12.80
CA GLY A 3 -6.06 17.90 -13.58
C GLY A 3 -6.01 16.64 -12.73
N SER A 4 -6.03 15.48 -13.38
CA SER A 4 -5.79 14.21 -12.70
C SER A 4 -5.02 13.25 -13.60
N PHE A 5 -4.21 12.41 -12.95
CA PHE A 5 -3.54 11.34 -13.65
C PHE A 5 -3.37 10.13 -12.73
N ASN A 6 -3.33 8.95 -13.33
CA ASN A 6 -2.98 7.72 -12.66
C ASN A 6 -1.59 7.29 -13.13
N GLY A 7 -0.78 6.81 -12.20
CA GLY A 7 0.54 6.31 -12.49
C GLY A 7 0.84 5.03 -11.73
N GLU A 8 1.89 4.36 -12.14
CA GLU A 8 2.42 3.18 -11.47
C GLU A 8 3.89 3.39 -11.10
N LEU A 9 4.27 2.84 -9.97
CA LEU A 9 5.65 2.75 -9.50
C LEU A 9 5.99 1.27 -9.38
N THR A 10 7.04 0.85 -10.08
CA THR A 10 7.54 -0.52 -10.02
C THR A 10 8.90 -0.54 -9.30
N ALA A 11 9.04 -1.41 -8.31
CA ALA A 11 10.31 -1.62 -7.64
C ALA A 11 11.33 -2.25 -8.59
N ASN A 12 12.58 -1.79 -8.56
CA ASN A 12 13.65 -2.31 -9.41
C ASN A 12 14.07 -3.72 -9.01
N ASP A 13 14.10 -3.98 -7.70
CA ASP A 13 14.48 -5.29 -7.16
C ASP A 13 13.30 -6.26 -7.20
N SER A 14 13.60 -7.53 -7.40
CA SER A 14 12.61 -8.60 -7.30
C SER A 14 12.13 -8.75 -5.86
N VAL A 15 10.84 -9.03 -5.70
CA VAL A 15 10.23 -9.36 -4.42
C VAL A 15 10.81 -10.68 -3.88
N SER A 16 10.99 -10.77 -2.58
CA SER A 16 11.47 -11.99 -1.94
C SER A 16 10.43 -13.12 -1.96
N GLU A 17 10.89 -14.35 -1.81
CA GLU A 17 10.01 -15.52 -1.64
C GLU A 17 9.15 -15.46 -0.37
N ARG A 18 9.44 -14.56 0.57
CA ARG A 18 8.69 -14.40 1.82
C ARG A 18 7.36 -13.69 1.62
N LEU A 19 7.25 -12.82 0.63
CA LEU A 19 6.02 -12.13 0.25
C LEU A 19 5.47 -12.75 -1.04
N ILE A 20 4.48 -13.62 -0.91
CA ILE A 20 3.95 -14.44 -2.01
C ILE A 20 2.98 -13.65 -2.88
N SER A 21 2.09 -12.87 -2.24
CA SER A 21 1.10 -12.07 -2.96
C SER A 21 0.79 -10.77 -2.21
N LEU A 22 0.34 -9.81 -2.96
CA LEU A 22 -0.21 -8.55 -2.49
C LEU A 22 -1.38 -8.19 -3.38
N SER A 23 -2.51 -7.82 -2.81
CA SER A 23 -3.70 -7.43 -3.54
C SER A 23 -4.55 -6.45 -2.73
N ARG A 24 -5.50 -5.83 -3.41
CA ARG A 24 -6.47 -4.92 -2.81
C ARG A 24 -7.83 -5.14 -3.46
N ASP A 25 -8.88 -4.82 -2.75
CA ASP A 25 -10.26 -4.85 -3.27
C ASP A 25 -10.83 -3.43 -3.29
N CYS A 26 -10.46 -2.67 -4.33
CA CYS A 26 -10.91 -1.28 -4.48
C CYS A 26 -10.68 -0.78 -5.92
N GLY A 27 -11.46 0.21 -6.35
CA GLY A 27 -11.30 0.86 -7.64
C GLY A 27 -10.08 1.79 -7.72
N LEU A 28 -9.66 2.14 -8.95
CA LEU A 28 -8.52 3.01 -9.25
C LEU A 28 -8.57 4.40 -8.58
N TYR A 29 -9.76 4.87 -8.27
CA TYR A 29 -10.01 6.24 -7.80
C TYR A 29 -10.39 6.31 -6.32
N SER A 30 -10.24 5.22 -5.60
CA SER A 30 -10.66 5.11 -4.20
C SER A 30 -9.53 4.72 -3.28
N VAL A 31 -9.58 5.21 -2.04
CA VAL A 31 -8.76 4.71 -0.94
C VAL A 31 -9.14 3.26 -0.67
N PRO A 32 -8.20 2.31 -0.69
CA PRO A 32 -8.48 0.91 -0.42
C PRO A 32 -9.06 0.69 0.98
N ASN A 33 -10.20 0.01 1.08
CA ASN A 33 -10.80 -0.39 2.34
C ASN A 33 -10.48 -1.83 2.76
N ILE A 34 -10.05 -2.65 1.80
CA ILE A 34 -9.53 -4.00 2.05
C ILE A 34 -8.24 -4.19 1.26
N ALA A 35 -7.24 -4.74 1.90
CA ALA A 35 -6.00 -5.18 1.26
C ALA A 35 -5.57 -6.52 1.84
N GLU A 36 -5.05 -7.39 1.00
CA GLU A 36 -4.64 -8.73 1.37
C GLU A 36 -3.20 -9.01 0.93
N ALA A 37 -2.51 -9.80 1.72
CA ALA A 37 -1.20 -10.34 1.37
C ALA A 37 -1.09 -11.79 1.83
N VAL A 38 -0.29 -12.57 1.14
CA VAL A 38 0.13 -13.88 1.60
C VAL A 38 1.63 -13.84 1.85
N VAL A 39 2.01 -14.22 3.06
CA VAL A 39 3.42 -14.26 3.50
C VAL A 39 3.78 -15.67 3.94
N MET A 40 5.04 -16.03 3.78
CA MET A 40 5.57 -17.28 4.33
C MET A 40 5.60 -17.23 5.85
N ASP A 41 5.70 -18.40 6.47
CA ASP A 41 5.87 -18.49 7.93
C ASP A 41 7.10 -17.70 8.39
N ALA A 42 6.93 -16.94 9.46
CA ALA A 42 7.94 -16.05 9.99
C ALA A 42 7.93 -16.05 11.53
N PRO A 43 9.07 -15.85 12.20
CA PRO A 43 9.16 -15.94 13.66
C PRO A 43 8.18 -15.03 14.40
N ARG A 44 7.92 -13.81 13.88
CA ARG A 44 7.08 -12.82 14.55
C ARG A 44 5.60 -12.86 14.17
N ILE A 45 5.18 -13.83 13.35
CA ILE A 45 3.76 -13.97 12.99
C ILE A 45 2.87 -14.22 14.21
N LYS A 46 3.38 -14.93 15.21
CA LYS A 46 2.66 -15.21 16.47
C LYS A 46 2.41 -13.94 17.29
N GLU A 47 3.33 -12.98 17.26
CA GLU A 47 3.16 -11.69 17.92
C GLU A 47 1.99 -10.92 17.28
N LEU A 48 1.92 -10.92 15.94
CA LEU A 48 0.81 -10.32 15.21
C LEU A 48 -0.53 -10.98 15.56
N ILE A 49 -0.59 -12.32 15.56
CA ILE A 49 -1.80 -13.08 15.91
C ILE A 49 -2.28 -12.74 17.33
N SER A 50 -1.36 -12.55 18.27
CA SER A 50 -1.66 -12.22 19.67
C SER A 50 -2.03 -10.75 19.88
N SER A 51 -1.81 -9.89 18.90
CA SER A 51 -2.07 -8.46 19.00
C SER A 51 -3.57 -8.15 18.90
N ARG A 52 -4.18 -7.74 20.02
CA ARG A 52 -5.60 -7.35 20.08
C ARG A 52 -5.91 -5.97 19.46
N LYS A 53 -4.88 -5.21 19.12
CA LYS A 53 -5.01 -3.84 18.54
C LYS A 53 -4.79 -3.79 17.03
N SER A 54 -4.61 -4.95 16.41
CA SER A 54 -4.35 -4.99 14.97
C SER A 54 -5.65 -4.86 14.17
N SER A 55 -5.66 -3.96 13.18
CA SER A 55 -6.69 -3.91 12.13
C SER A 55 -6.44 -4.94 11.02
N VAL A 56 -5.53 -5.88 11.27
CA VAL A 56 -5.17 -6.94 10.32
C VAL A 56 -5.55 -8.29 10.92
N THR A 57 -6.35 -9.04 10.20
CA THR A 57 -6.67 -10.45 10.52
C THR A 57 -5.64 -11.37 9.88
N VAL A 58 -5.42 -12.52 10.50
CA VAL A 58 -4.40 -13.50 10.08
C VAL A 58 -5.03 -14.88 10.02
N GLU A 59 -4.93 -15.53 8.86
CA GLU A 59 -5.43 -16.88 8.62
C GLU A 59 -4.30 -17.78 8.15
N GLN A 60 -4.19 -18.96 8.76
CA GLN A 60 -3.20 -19.95 8.34
C GLN A 60 -3.64 -20.61 7.04
N MET A 61 -2.69 -20.78 6.13
CA MET A 61 -2.88 -21.51 4.88
C MET A 61 -1.65 -22.33 4.51
N GLN A 62 -1.74 -23.09 3.44
CA GLN A 62 -0.63 -23.79 2.84
C GLN A 62 -0.42 -23.30 1.40
N THR A 63 0.85 -23.22 1.00
CA THR A 63 1.20 -22.99 -0.40
C THR A 63 0.90 -24.23 -1.24
N GLU A 64 0.92 -24.11 -2.55
CA GLU A 64 0.79 -25.23 -3.49
C GLU A 64 1.79 -26.37 -3.20
N ASN A 65 2.97 -26.02 -2.68
CA ASN A 65 4.02 -26.97 -2.29
C ASN A 65 3.88 -27.47 -0.83
N GLY A 66 2.75 -27.21 -0.17
CA GLY A 66 2.47 -27.67 1.19
C GLY A 66 3.22 -26.94 2.30
N LYS A 67 3.94 -25.86 2.01
CA LYS A 67 4.62 -25.03 3.03
C LYS A 67 3.59 -24.18 3.76
N ARG A 68 3.82 -23.94 5.06
CA ARG A 68 3.00 -23.05 5.86
C ARG A 68 3.13 -21.62 5.38
N ALA A 69 1.99 -20.96 5.20
CA ALA A 69 1.87 -19.56 4.85
C ALA A 69 0.72 -18.93 5.63
N TRP A 70 0.63 -17.60 5.57
CA TRP A 70 -0.37 -16.83 6.30
C TRP A 70 -0.98 -15.79 5.38
N LYS A 71 -2.31 -15.80 5.32
CA LYS A 71 -3.08 -14.75 4.67
C LYS A 71 -3.34 -13.63 5.68
N LEU A 72 -2.94 -12.43 5.31
CA LEU A 72 -3.17 -11.20 6.06
C LEU A 72 -4.26 -10.41 5.35
N THR A 73 -5.26 -9.94 6.09
CA THR A 73 -6.30 -9.05 5.55
C THR A 73 -6.38 -7.80 6.41
N ALA A 74 -6.03 -6.68 5.83
CA ALA A 74 -6.17 -5.37 6.46
C ALA A 74 -7.51 -4.75 6.08
N CYS A 75 -8.16 -4.13 7.07
CA CYS A 75 -9.39 -3.36 6.89
C CYS A 75 -9.12 -1.87 7.13
N GLY A 76 -9.66 -1.05 6.27
CA GLY A 76 -9.60 0.40 6.35
C GLY A 76 -10.98 1.02 6.12
N ILE A 77 -11.00 2.28 5.75
CA ILE A 77 -12.21 3.04 5.43
C ILE A 77 -12.04 3.62 4.04
N THR A 78 -12.97 3.30 3.14
CA THR A 78 -12.92 3.85 1.79
C THR A 78 -13.20 5.35 1.78
N ALA A 79 -12.58 6.04 0.85
CA ALA A 79 -12.85 7.44 0.52
C ALA A 79 -12.53 7.68 -0.95
N HIS A 80 -13.02 8.77 -1.51
CA HIS A 80 -12.60 9.17 -2.84
C HIS A 80 -11.12 9.56 -2.84
N GLY A 81 -10.35 9.10 -3.84
CA GLY A 81 -8.90 9.33 -3.92
C GLY A 81 -8.48 10.81 -3.96
N ALA A 82 -9.40 11.70 -4.36
CA ALA A 82 -9.18 13.14 -4.30
C ALA A 82 -9.43 13.77 -2.89
N SER A 83 -9.94 12.97 -1.94
CA SER A 83 -10.20 13.36 -0.55
C SER A 83 -9.76 12.24 0.41
N PRO A 84 -8.49 11.79 0.32
CA PRO A 84 -8.03 10.57 1.01
C PRO A 84 -8.06 10.69 2.53
N LYS A 85 -8.02 11.91 3.07
CA LYS A 85 -8.06 12.17 4.52
C LYS A 85 -9.37 11.73 5.19
N SER A 86 -10.44 11.53 4.41
CA SER A 86 -11.73 11.03 4.91
C SER A 86 -11.73 9.51 5.09
N GLY A 87 -10.70 8.82 4.63
CA GLY A 87 -10.58 7.37 4.68
C GLY A 87 -9.38 6.90 5.48
N SER A 88 -9.23 5.58 5.52
CA SER A 88 -8.08 4.89 6.10
C SER A 88 -7.61 3.82 5.11
N ASN A 89 -6.40 3.97 4.59
CA ASN A 89 -5.88 3.15 3.50
C ASN A 89 -5.45 1.77 4.00
N ALA A 90 -6.24 0.74 3.68
CA ALA A 90 -5.97 -0.64 4.08
C ALA A 90 -4.65 -1.16 3.53
N LEU A 91 -4.24 -0.73 2.32
CA LEU A 91 -2.98 -1.16 1.72
C LEU A 91 -1.77 -0.66 2.52
N THR A 92 -1.80 0.60 2.97
CA THR A 92 -0.71 1.13 3.80
C THR A 92 -0.71 0.54 5.21
N ILE A 93 -1.87 0.26 5.79
CA ILE A 93 -2.00 -0.48 7.06
C ILE A 93 -1.35 -1.87 6.93
N LEU A 94 -1.62 -2.57 5.84
CA LEU A 94 -1.04 -3.88 5.55
C LEU A 94 0.48 -3.80 5.39
N CYS A 95 0.98 -2.87 4.59
CA CYS A 95 2.41 -2.64 4.39
C CYS A 95 3.15 -2.34 5.70
N GLU A 96 2.59 -1.48 6.54
CA GLU A 96 3.15 -1.17 7.86
C GLU A 96 3.18 -2.40 8.77
N THR A 97 2.13 -3.21 8.74
CA THR A 97 2.05 -4.44 9.54
C THR A 97 3.10 -5.46 9.10
N ILE A 98 3.24 -5.69 7.80
CA ILE A 98 4.26 -6.59 7.23
C ILE A 98 5.66 -6.16 7.69
N CYS A 99 5.97 -4.88 7.61
CA CYS A 99 7.28 -4.36 8.01
C CYS A 99 7.50 -4.43 9.53
N ARG A 100 6.50 -4.04 10.33
CA ARG A 100 6.58 -4.04 11.79
C ARG A 100 6.88 -5.42 12.37
N TYR A 101 6.29 -6.45 11.80
CA TYR A 101 6.48 -7.83 12.24
C TYR A 101 7.50 -8.63 11.42
N GLU A 102 8.25 -7.94 10.56
CA GLU A 102 9.32 -8.53 9.73
C GLU A 102 8.85 -9.74 8.90
N LEU A 103 7.64 -9.64 8.34
CA LEU A 103 7.01 -10.72 7.59
C LEU A 103 7.48 -10.82 6.13
N ALA A 104 8.24 -9.86 5.65
CA ALA A 104 8.89 -9.83 4.35
C ALA A 104 10.40 -9.58 4.52
N SER A 105 11.15 -9.58 3.42
CA SER A 105 12.58 -9.27 3.46
C SER A 105 12.84 -7.80 3.82
N GLU A 106 14.07 -7.50 4.23
CA GLU A 106 14.47 -6.11 4.50
C GLU A 106 14.29 -5.22 3.25
N ASN A 107 14.64 -5.73 2.07
CA ASN A 107 14.47 -4.99 0.82
C ASN A 107 13.02 -4.76 0.47
N ASP A 108 12.15 -5.78 0.63
CA ASP A 108 10.70 -5.61 0.45
C ASP A 108 10.17 -4.54 1.41
N CYS A 109 10.57 -4.60 2.69
CA CYS A 109 10.14 -3.63 3.70
C CYS A 109 10.62 -2.20 3.41
N LYS A 110 11.79 -2.01 2.79
CA LYS A 110 12.21 -0.68 2.31
C LYS A 110 11.22 -0.11 1.29
N VAL A 111 10.80 -0.92 0.32
CA VAL A 111 9.81 -0.51 -0.71
C VAL A 111 8.45 -0.24 -0.07
N LEU A 112 7.96 -1.15 0.77
CA LEU A 112 6.65 -1.02 1.44
C LEU A 112 6.60 0.21 2.35
N SER A 113 7.67 0.47 3.10
CA SER A 113 7.78 1.65 3.96
C SER A 113 7.84 2.95 3.16
N TRP A 114 8.54 2.95 2.04
CA TRP A 114 8.61 4.11 1.16
C TRP A 114 7.24 4.47 0.57
N ILE A 115 6.51 3.48 0.05
CA ILE A 115 5.15 3.67 -0.45
C ILE A 115 4.20 4.19 0.64
N THR A 116 4.33 3.66 1.85
CA THR A 116 3.55 4.14 3.00
C THR A 116 3.87 5.60 3.33
N SER A 117 5.14 5.99 3.27
CA SER A 117 5.56 7.37 3.50
C SER A 117 5.04 8.33 2.42
N ILE A 118 5.04 7.92 1.15
CA ILE A 118 4.44 8.69 0.05
C ILE A 118 2.94 8.90 0.28
N ASN A 119 2.22 7.86 0.68
CA ASN A 119 0.79 7.98 0.94
C ASN A 119 0.50 8.87 2.17
N LYS A 120 1.35 8.85 3.20
CA LYS A 120 1.23 9.73 4.38
C LYS A 120 1.52 11.20 4.04
N ASP A 121 2.52 11.45 3.22
CA ASP A 121 2.82 12.77 2.66
C ASP A 121 1.59 13.32 1.91
N GLY A 122 1.01 12.50 1.05
CA GLY A 122 -0.28 12.74 0.40
C GLY A 122 -0.33 13.92 -0.57
N ASN A 123 0.80 14.55 -0.85
CA ASN A 123 0.90 15.73 -1.74
C ASN A 123 2.01 15.61 -2.80
N GLY A 124 2.73 14.49 -2.81
CA GLY A 124 3.75 14.21 -3.81
C GLY A 124 5.10 14.89 -3.57
N THR A 125 5.35 15.49 -2.41
CA THR A 125 6.65 16.13 -2.10
C THR A 125 7.81 15.16 -2.29
N GLN A 126 7.70 13.95 -1.81
CA GLN A 126 8.74 12.93 -1.91
C GLN A 126 9.04 12.48 -3.35
N LEU A 127 8.11 12.71 -4.26
CA LEU A 127 8.28 12.42 -5.69
C LEU A 127 8.70 13.65 -6.50
N GLY A 128 8.91 14.81 -5.85
CA GLY A 128 9.15 16.07 -6.53
C GLY A 128 7.94 16.56 -7.33
N ALA A 129 6.74 16.08 -7.03
CA ALA A 129 5.50 16.38 -7.74
C ALA A 129 4.58 17.33 -6.96
N PHE A 130 5.08 17.95 -5.90
CA PHE A 130 4.33 18.94 -5.15
C PHE A 130 4.19 20.23 -5.95
N PHE A 131 2.96 20.70 -6.08
CA PHE A 131 2.61 22.00 -6.61
C PHE A 131 1.37 22.51 -5.89
N GLU A 132 1.26 23.83 -5.71
CA GLU A 132 0.11 24.48 -5.08
C GLU A 132 -0.23 25.77 -5.81
N ASP A 133 -1.51 26.06 -5.97
CA ASP A 133 -2.00 27.37 -6.40
C ASP A 133 -3.12 27.86 -5.47
N ASP A 134 -3.35 29.17 -5.48
CA ASP A 134 -4.33 29.83 -4.60
C ASP A 134 -5.79 29.44 -4.92
N ILE A 135 -6.06 28.89 -6.09
CA ILE A 135 -7.40 28.56 -6.56
C ILE A 135 -7.75 27.10 -6.28
N SER A 136 -6.80 26.21 -6.61
CA SER A 136 -7.03 24.76 -6.55
C SER A 136 -6.43 24.12 -5.31
N GLY A 137 -5.52 24.81 -4.60
CA GLY A 137 -4.78 24.28 -3.47
C GLY A 137 -3.67 23.30 -3.89
N PRO A 138 -3.16 22.46 -2.99
CA PRO A 138 -2.00 21.62 -3.24
C PRO A 138 -2.32 20.39 -4.10
N THR A 139 -1.28 19.81 -4.68
CA THR A 139 -1.32 18.45 -5.23
C THR A 139 -1.85 17.47 -4.19
N ILE A 140 -2.68 16.53 -4.60
CA ILE A 140 -3.13 15.40 -3.79
C ILE A 140 -2.61 14.13 -4.46
N LEU A 141 -1.98 13.26 -3.68
CA LEU A 141 -1.49 11.97 -4.14
C LEU A 141 -1.98 10.87 -3.20
N THR A 142 -2.62 9.85 -3.78
CA THR A 142 -3.18 8.73 -3.03
C THR A 142 -2.70 7.42 -3.65
N VAL A 143 -2.10 6.56 -2.86
CA VAL A 143 -1.80 5.18 -3.28
C VAL A 143 -3.10 4.39 -3.26
N THR A 144 -3.50 3.90 -4.43
CA THR A 144 -4.79 3.22 -4.62
C THR A 144 -4.65 1.74 -4.96
N GLN A 145 -3.48 1.29 -5.35
CA GLN A 145 -3.23 -0.06 -5.82
C GLN A 145 -1.90 -0.60 -5.32
N GLY A 146 -1.81 -1.93 -5.17
CA GLY A 146 -0.56 -2.63 -4.91
C GLY A 146 -0.70 -4.09 -5.32
N TRP A 147 0.28 -4.64 -6.02
CA TRP A 147 0.33 -6.04 -6.42
C TRP A 147 1.77 -6.46 -6.75
N ILE A 148 1.94 -7.73 -7.05
CA ILE A 148 3.20 -8.28 -7.58
C ILE A 148 2.97 -8.60 -9.05
N ARG A 149 3.82 -8.05 -9.93
CA ARG A 149 3.81 -8.31 -11.37
C ARG A 149 5.23 -8.66 -11.83
N ASP A 150 5.36 -9.81 -12.50
CA ASP A 150 6.64 -10.32 -13.00
C ASP A 150 7.74 -10.38 -11.92
N GLY A 151 7.34 -10.73 -10.68
CA GLY A 151 8.26 -10.81 -9.54
C GLY A 151 8.66 -9.46 -8.92
N HIS A 152 8.00 -8.36 -9.28
CA HIS A 152 8.26 -7.03 -8.75
C HIS A 152 7.05 -6.46 -8.02
N LEU A 153 7.30 -5.73 -6.94
CA LEU A 153 6.27 -4.92 -6.28
C LEU A 153 5.89 -3.74 -7.18
N VAL A 154 4.60 -3.59 -7.40
CA VAL A 154 4.02 -2.52 -8.21
C VAL A 154 2.96 -1.80 -7.39
N PHE A 155 2.99 -0.47 -7.40
CA PHE A 155 2.00 0.36 -6.73
C PHE A 155 1.42 1.37 -7.69
N GLY A 156 0.09 1.43 -7.73
CA GLY A 156 -0.67 2.43 -8.47
C GLY A 156 -1.08 3.59 -7.58
N PHE A 157 -1.14 4.77 -8.15
CA PHE A 157 -1.57 5.97 -7.45
C PHE A 157 -2.45 6.86 -8.32
N LEU A 158 -3.30 7.62 -7.67
CA LEU A 158 -4.05 8.74 -8.23
C LEU A 158 -3.39 10.03 -7.79
N SER A 159 -3.10 10.90 -8.74
CA SER A 159 -2.71 12.29 -8.47
C SER A 159 -3.78 13.26 -8.96
N LYS A 160 -4.10 14.25 -8.14
CA LYS A 160 -4.85 15.44 -8.49
C LYS A 160 -3.91 16.64 -8.36
N TYR A 161 -3.73 17.37 -9.43
CA TYR A 161 -2.83 18.51 -9.45
C TYR A 161 -3.56 19.81 -9.79
N PRO A 162 -3.08 20.96 -9.28
CA PRO A 162 -3.65 22.26 -9.53
C PRO A 162 -3.70 22.64 -11.01
N ALA A 163 -4.66 23.48 -11.38
CA ALA A 163 -4.87 23.91 -12.78
C ALA A 163 -3.68 24.69 -13.35
N GLY A 164 -2.92 25.36 -12.49
CA GLY A 164 -1.73 26.14 -12.87
C GLY A 164 -0.47 25.30 -13.14
N CYS A 165 -0.49 24.00 -12.84
CA CYS A 165 0.61 23.09 -13.11
C CYS A 165 0.69 22.82 -14.62
N LYS A 166 1.79 23.25 -15.28
CA LYS A 166 2.05 23.06 -16.72
C LYS A 166 3.22 22.13 -16.92
#